data_d1ab71c509337f4b588c5842264f3452
#
_entry.id   d1ab71c509337f4b588c5842264f3452
#
_cell.length_a   1.000
_cell.length_b   1.000
_cell.length_c   1.000
_cell.angle_alpha   90.00
_cell.angle_beta   90.00
_cell.angle_gamma   90.00
#
_symmetry.space_group_name_H-M   'P 1'
#
loop_
_entity.id
_entity.type
_entity.pdbx_description
1 polymer ?
#
loop_
_entity_poly.entity_id
_entity_poly.type
_entity_poly.pdbx_seq_one_letter_code
_entity_poly.pdbx_strand_id
1 'polypeptide(L)'
;MPKVGVVLSGCGAQDGAEIHESVITLLALDRAGAEVTIMAPDMNQFHVINHLNNEEIDTSRNILIESARIARGNIVDVTTVTGDELDALIFPGGTGMA
;
A
#
# COMPACT_ATOMS: atom_id res chain seq x y z
N MET A 1 19.09 10.66 7.28
CA MET A 1 17.70 10.39 6.92
C MET A 1 17.43 8.89 7.00
N PRO A 2 16.52 8.45 7.85
CA PRO A 2 16.15 7.03 7.86
C PRO A 2 15.48 6.65 6.54
N LYS A 3 15.76 5.44 6.09
CA LYS A 3 15.14 4.86 4.89
C LYS A 3 14.00 3.95 5.32
N VAL A 4 12.80 4.33 4.97
CA VAL A 4 11.58 3.63 5.41
C VAL A 4 10.84 3.08 4.19
N GLY A 5 10.57 1.78 4.22
CA GLY A 5 9.69 1.15 3.24
C GLY A 5 8.25 1.17 3.73
N VAL A 6 7.35 1.57 2.87
CA VAL A 6 5.90 1.50 3.14
C VAL A 6 5.30 0.50 2.17
N VAL A 7 4.75 -0.58 2.70
CA VAL A 7 4.16 -1.65 1.88
C VAL A 7 2.65 -1.45 1.85
N LEU A 8 2.14 -1.19 0.65
CA LEU A 8 0.71 -1.06 0.42
C LEU A 8 0.14 -2.36 -0.13
N SER A 9 -1.15 -2.58 0.08
CA SER A 9 -1.83 -3.81 -0.33
C SER A 9 -3.08 -3.52 -1.16
N GLY A 10 -3.08 -2.42 -1.88
CA GLY A 10 -4.21 -1.94 -2.64
C GLY A 10 -4.68 -0.58 -2.15
N CYS A 11 -5.90 -0.24 -2.48
CA CYS A 11 -6.48 1.07 -2.14
C CYS A 11 -7.93 0.86 -1.74
N GLY A 12 -8.22 0.94 -0.44
CA GLY A 12 -9.57 0.71 0.05
C GLY A 12 -9.60 0.68 1.57
N ALA A 13 -10.08 -0.40 2.12
CA ALA A 13 -10.04 -0.74 3.54
C ALA A 13 -10.30 -2.23 3.72
N GLN A 14 -11.45 -2.72 3.23
CA GLN A 14 -11.83 -4.13 3.37
C GLN A 14 -11.12 -5.03 2.35
N ASP A 15 -10.64 -4.46 1.27
CA ASP A 15 -10.01 -5.18 0.17
C ASP A 15 -8.66 -4.60 -0.24
N GLY A 16 -8.09 -3.74 0.59
CA GLY A 16 -6.81 -3.11 0.29
C GLY A 16 -6.22 -2.44 1.51
N ALA A 17 -5.15 -1.68 1.32
CA ALA A 17 -4.59 -0.83 2.37
C ALA A 17 -5.63 0.25 2.72
N GLU A 18 -5.78 0.51 4.03
CA GLU A 18 -6.72 1.54 4.48
C GLU A 18 -6.22 2.89 3.96
N ILE A 19 -7.09 3.61 3.22
CA ILE A 19 -6.70 4.82 2.50
C ILE A 19 -6.23 5.91 3.46
N HIS A 20 -6.99 6.16 4.52
CA HIS A 20 -6.66 7.22 5.49
C HIS A 20 -5.36 6.92 6.23
N GLU A 21 -5.19 5.69 6.70
CA GLU A 21 -3.97 5.29 7.41
C GLU A 21 -2.75 5.38 6.49
N SER A 22 -2.90 4.97 5.24
CA SER A 22 -1.82 5.03 4.26
C SER A 22 -1.38 6.47 3.98
N VAL A 23 -2.34 7.35 3.73
CA VAL A 23 -2.07 8.76 3.43
C VAL A 23 -1.46 9.47 4.64
N ILE A 24 -2.01 9.24 5.83
CA ILE A 24 -1.50 9.87 7.06
C ILE A 24 -0.08 9.38 7.37
N THR A 25 0.19 8.09 7.16
CA THR A 25 1.52 7.51 7.35
C THR A 25 2.54 8.19 6.43
N LEU A 26 2.20 8.33 5.15
CA LEU A 26 3.10 8.96 4.18
C LEU A 26 3.34 10.42 4.53
N LEU A 27 2.32 11.14 4.96
CA LEU A 27 2.46 12.53 5.39
C LEU A 27 3.36 12.66 6.61
N ALA A 28 3.17 11.79 7.61
CA ALA A 28 3.98 11.81 8.83
C ALA A 28 5.45 11.53 8.54
N LEU A 29 5.73 10.58 7.65
CA LEU A 29 7.11 10.25 7.25
C LEU A 29 7.76 11.40 6.49
N ASP A 30 7.01 12.05 5.62
CA ASP A 30 7.51 13.22 4.89
C ASP A 30 7.87 14.35 5.85
N ARG A 31 7.01 14.63 6.82
CA ARG A 31 7.28 15.66 7.83
C ARG A 31 8.44 15.31 8.74
N ALA A 32 8.69 14.03 8.98
CA ALA A 32 9.81 13.58 9.79
C ALA A 32 11.14 13.57 9.02
N GLY A 33 11.12 13.85 7.72
CA GLY A 33 12.32 13.87 6.89
C GLY A 33 12.83 12.49 6.51
N ALA A 34 11.99 11.47 6.55
CA ALA A 34 12.37 10.12 6.15
C ALA A 34 12.48 10.02 4.63
N GLU A 35 13.41 9.17 4.17
CA GLU A 35 13.46 8.76 2.77
C GLU A 35 12.55 7.56 2.59
N VAL A 36 11.46 7.72 1.84
CA VAL A 36 10.40 6.73 1.75
C VAL A 36 10.46 5.99 0.42
N THR A 37 10.41 4.67 0.49
CA THR A 37 10.19 3.80 -0.68
C THR A 37 8.83 3.15 -0.51
N ILE A 38 7.90 3.44 -1.42
CA ILE A 38 6.58 2.84 -1.42
C ILE A 38 6.60 1.62 -2.33
N MET A 39 6.04 0.52 -1.86
CA MET A 39 6.07 -0.74 -2.60
C MET A 39 4.79 -1.52 -2.40
N ALA A 40 4.50 -2.40 -3.34
CA ALA A 40 3.35 -3.31 -3.26
C ALA A 40 3.62 -4.55 -4.09
N PRO A 41 2.99 -5.69 -3.78
CA PRO A 41 3.10 -6.87 -4.61
C PRO A 41 2.36 -6.69 -5.94
N ASP A 42 2.96 -7.17 -7.02
CA ASP A 42 2.36 -7.17 -8.34
C ASP A 42 1.54 -8.46 -8.51
N MET A 43 0.35 -8.46 -7.94
CA MET A 43 -0.57 -9.61 -7.98
C MET A 43 -2.00 -9.13 -7.83
N ASN A 44 -2.94 -9.97 -8.18
CA ASN A 44 -4.36 -9.64 -8.05
C ASN A 44 -4.79 -9.62 -6.58
N GLN A 45 -5.72 -8.72 -6.26
CA GLN A 45 -6.36 -8.69 -4.96
C GLN A 45 -7.12 -10.00 -4.72
N PHE A 46 -7.13 -10.44 -3.48
CA PHE A 46 -7.90 -11.62 -3.09
C PHE A 46 -9.40 -11.35 -3.21
N HIS A 47 -9.82 -10.16 -2.80
CA HIS A 47 -11.21 -9.71 -2.89
C HIS A 47 -11.27 -8.31 -3.48
N VAL A 48 -12.40 -8.00 -4.13
CA VAL A 48 -12.78 -6.64 -4.50
C VAL A 48 -14.14 -6.38 -3.86
N ILE A 49 -14.21 -5.41 -2.96
CA ILE A 49 -15.38 -5.15 -2.13
C ILE A 49 -16.02 -3.83 -2.53
N ASN A 50 -17.33 -3.86 -2.66
CA ASN A 50 -18.11 -2.62 -2.77
C ASN A 50 -18.31 -2.05 -1.36
N HIS A 51 -17.57 -0.99 -1.05
CA HIS A 51 -17.59 -0.40 0.30
C HIS A 51 -18.93 0.29 0.63
N LEU A 52 -19.81 0.46 -0.37
CA LEU A 52 -21.14 1.00 -0.12
C LEU A 52 -22.02 0.01 0.62
N ASN A 53 -21.92 -1.26 0.30
CA ASN A 53 -22.77 -2.32 0.87
C ASN A 53 -22.00 -3.50 1.45
N ASN A 54 -20.67 -3.46 1.45
CA ASN A 54 -19.78 -4.50 1.97
C ASN A 54 -19.87 -5.83 1.21
N GLU A 55 -20.37 -5.82 0.00
CA GLU A 55 -20.47 -7.03 -0.81
C GLU A 55 -19.28 -7.18 -1.75
N GLU A 56 -18.90 -8.42 -1.99
CA GLU A 56 -17.83 -8.73 -2.94
C GLU A 56 -18.32 -8.49 -4.37
N ILE A 57 -17.46 -7.89 -5.18
CA ILE A 57 -17.71 -7.64 -6.60
C ILE A 57 -16.94 -8.67 -7.41
N ASP A 58 -17.59 -9.26 -8.40
CA ASP A 58 -16.97 -10.25 -9.30
C ASP A 58 -16.15 -9.53 -10.37
N THR A 59 -14.99 -9.03 -9.97
CA THR A 59 -14.02 -8.40 -10.86
C THR A 59 -12.62 -8.58 -10.28
N SER A 60 -11.60 -8.27 -11.06
CA SER A 60 -10.20 -8.34 -10.63
C SER A 60 -9.58 -6.96 -10.56
N ARG A 61 -8.71 -6.76 -9.56
CA ARG A 61 -7.87 -5.58 -9.47
C ARG A 61 -6.46 -5.99 -9.06
N ASN A 62 -5.47 -5.36 -9.67
CA ASN A 62 -4.06 -5.61 -9.34
C ASN A 62 -3.65 -4.75 -8.17
N ILE A 63 -3.02 -5.36 -7.16
CA ILE A 63 -2.62 -4.67 -5.92
C ILE A 63 -1.65 -3.52 -6.21
N LEU A 64 -0.63 -3.75 -7.04
CA LEU A 64 0.36 -2.72 -7.35
C LEU A 64 -0.28 -1.53 -8.08
N ILE A 65 -1.16 -1.81 -9.04
CA ILE A 65 -1.85 -0.77 -9.80
C ILE A 65 -2.77 0.05 -8.88
N GLU A 66 -3.53 -0.62 -8.02
CA GLU A 66 -4.43 0.08 -7.09
C GLU A 66 -3.65 0.85 -6.04
N SER A 67 -2.56 0.30 -5.53
CA SER A 67 -1.69 1.00 -4.58
C SER A 67 -1.06 2.26 -5.20
N ALA A 68 -0.81 2.24 -6.49
CA ALA A 68 -0.26 3.39 -7.20
C ALA A 68 -1.18 4.62 -7.15
N ARG A 69 -2.46 4.44 -6.89
CA ARG A 69 -3.40 5.54 -6.69
C ARG A 69 -3.03 6.38 -5.47
N ILE A 70 -2.63 5.71 -4.39
CA ILE A 70 -2.20 6.39 -3.16
C ILE A 70 -0.83 7.02 -3.37
N ALA A 71 0.08 6.30 -3.98
CA ALA A 71 1.47 6.73 -4.18
C ALA A 71 1.65 7.69 -5.37
N ARG A 72 0.60 7.92 -6.16
CA ARG A 72 0.64 8.74 -7.37
C ARG A 72 1.71 8.25 -8.37
N GLY A 73 1.79 6.92 -8.52
CA GLY A 73 2.71 6.29 -9.44
C GLY A 73 4.13 6.13 -8.93
N ASN A 74 4.48 6.75 -7.81
CA ASN A 74 5.80 6.64 -7.21
C ASN A 74 5.86 5.39 -6.31
N ILE A 75 5.88 4.22 -6.94
CA ILE A 75 5.79 2.95 -6.27
C ILE A 75 6.54 1.88 -7.06
N VAL A 76 7.09 0.89 -6.38
CA VAL A 76 7.82 -0.20 -7.02
C VAL A 76 7.24 -1.54 -6.57
N ASP A 77 7.52 -2.57 -7.37
CA ASP A 77 7.19 -3.95 -7.01
C ASP A 77 8.01 -4.35 -5.78
N VAL A 78 7.35 -4.91 -4.78
CA VAL A 78 7.99 -5.29 -3.52
C VAL A 78 9.15 -6.27 -3.71
N THR A 79 9.12 -7.06 -4.77
CA THR A 79 10.20 -8.03 -5.06
C THR A 79 11.49 -7.37 -5.53
N THR A 80 11.46 -6.08 -5.90
CA THR A 80 12.64 -5.33 -6.36
C THR A 80 13.41 -4.67 -5.23
N VAL A 81 12.90 -4.72 -4.00
CA VAL A 81 13.51 -4.07 -2.84
C VAL A 81 14.11 -5.11 -1.92
N THR A 82 15.35 -4.88 -1.46
CA THR A 82 16.00 -5.77 -0.50
C THR A 82 15.99 -5.12 0.89
N GLY A 83 15.99 -5.96 1.92
CA GLY A 83 15.97 -5.47 3.30
C GLY A 83 17.16 -4.59 3.67
N ASP A 84 18.30 -4.79 2.99
CA ASP A 84 19.52 -4.00 3.22
C ASP A 84 19.37 -2.53 2.86
N GLU A 85 18.39 -2.20 2.02
CA GLU A 85 18.15 -0.84 1.55
C GLU A 85 17.31 -0.03 2.53
N LEU A 86 16.76 -0.66 3.58
CA LEU A 86 15.77 -0.05 4.46
C LEU A 86 16.19 -0.13 5.92
N ASP A 87 15.85 0.91 6.67
CA ASP A 87 16.02 0.94 8.12
C ASP A 87 14.74 0.44 8.83
N ALA A 88 13.58 0.57 8.19
CA ALA A 88 12.30 0.17 8.77
C ALA A 88 11.28 -0.16 7.68
N LEU A 89 10.27 -0.95 8.05
CA LEU A 89 9.12 -1.25 7.21
C LEU A 89 7.85 -0.88 7.96
N ILE A 90 6.91 -0.28 7.25
CA ILE A 90 5.58 0.05 7.78
C ILE A 90 4.53 -0.56 6.85
N PHE A 91 3.55 -1.23 7.47
CA PHE A 91 2.39 -1.79 6.78
C PHE A 91 1.15 -1.07 7.30
N PRO A 92 0.61 -0.09 6.56
CA PRO A 92 -0.66 0.53 6.96
C PRO A 92 -1.77 -0.52 7.08
N GLY A 93 -2.78 -0.23 7.90
CA GLY A 93 -3.88 -1.16 8.13
C GLY A 93 -4.73 -1.43 6.89
N GLY A 94 -5.79 -2.19 7.10
CA GLY A 94 -6.65 -2.68 6.04
C GLY A 94 -6.52 -4.18 5.86
N THR A 95 -7.39 -4.78 5.07
CA THR A 95 -7.45 -6.24 4.90
C THR A 95 -6.94 -6.74 3.56
N GLY A 96 -6.24 -5.91 2.80
CA GLY A 96 -5.65 -6.31 1.53
C GLY A 96 -4.57 -7.37 1.65
N MET A 97 -3.96 -7.50 2.83
CA MET A 97 -2.94 -8.51 3.11
C MET A 97 -3.48 -9.73 3.82
N ALA A 98 -4.74 -9.74 4.07
CA ALA A 98 -5.38 -10.85 4.80
C ALA A 98 -5.61 -12.06 3.91
#